data_43dd8ce6c343b6690299d9e0c1659078
#
_entry.id   43dd8ce6c343b6690299d9e0c1659078
#
_cell.length_a   1.000
_cell.length_b   1.000
_cell.length_c   1.000
_cell.angle_alpha   90.00
_cell.angle_beta   90.00
_cell.angle_gamma   90.00
#
_symmetry.space_group_name_H-M   'P 1'
#
loop_
_entity.id
_entity.type
_entity.pdbx_description
1 polymer ?
#
loop_
_entity_poly.entity_id
_entity_poly.type
_entity_poly.pdbx_seq_one_letter_code
_entity_poly.pdbx_strand_id
1 'polypeptide(L)'
;PAMIVMQVERLRSHTNADDHSIYRSEEDLAEAQLHGDPIANLEEHLTAYGMTTAELKVIRAQVDDQVAAAEEEALQAKDALPAFDACIQHPVELTHPNKETFGVQSGDATDTDNMLNMKDAMRQVLLNHLLVDPRVTLYGEDIEDPKGDVFGVTRGLSTRFPGRVMNSPLSESTIIGSSIGRALTGQRPVAFLQFADFMPTAYNQIANELATMHWRSDGQWSAPVIIMVACGGYRPGLGPYHAQTNESVLAHCPGIDVVMPSSAHDAAGLLNAAFLSQRPTVFLYPKTCLNDSDKATSADVHEQFVPLGVARKIQSGHDLTLVGWGNTVSICEQTATALEQAGIATDIIDLRSISPWDQKLVLSSVEKTARLIVVHEDNQT
;
A
#
# COMPACT_ATOMS: atom_id res chain seq x y z
N PRO A 1 -10.65 22.32 -1.80
CA PRO A 1 -11.31 21.09 -1.32
C PRO A 1 -12.78 21.36 -1.08
N ALA A 2 -13.62 20.41 -1.46
CA ALA A 2 -15.06 20.46 -1.26
C ALA A 2 -15.53 19.16 -0.62
N MET A 3 -16.57 19.26 0.21
CA MET A 3 -17.28 18.11 0.77
C MET A 3 -18.65 18.05 0.13
N ILE A 4 -19.02 16.91 -0.43
CA ILE A 4 -20.36 16.67 -0.95
C ILE A 4 -21.03 15.69 0.01
N VAL A 5 -22.14 16.10 0.62
CA VAL A 5 -22.97 15.24 1.44
C VAL A 5 -24.18 14.85 0.59
N MET A 6 -24.30 13.55 0.30
CA MET A 6 -25.43 13.03 -0.48
C MET A 6 -26.37 12.27 0.44
N GLN A 7 -27.65 12.60 0.40
CA GLN A 7 -28.70 11.76 0.96
C GLN A 7 -28.99 10.66 -0.05
N VAL A 8 -28.94 9.42 0.40
CA VAL A 8 -29.22 8.25 -0.44
C VAL A 8 -30.33 7.44 0.17
N GLU A 9 -31.18 6.89 -0.68
CA GLU A 9 -32.28 6.01 -0.30
C GLU A 9 -32.16 4.70 -1.08
N ARG A 10 -32.41 3.59 -0.42
CA ARG A 10 -32.39 2.29 -1.06
C ARG A 10 -33.80 1.95 -1.59
N LEU A 11 -33.97 2.00 -2.90
CA LEU A 11 -35.25 1.79 -3.58
C LEU A 11 -35.62 0.31 -3.76
N ARG A 12 -34.64 -0.60 -3.69
CA ARG A 12 -34.83 -2.05 -3.90
C ARG A 12 -34.17 -2.84 -2.79
N SER A 13 -34.45 -4.14 -2.72
CA SER A 13 -33.77 -5.07 -1.83
C SER A 13 -32.24 -5.01 -2.01
N HIS A 14 -31.51 -5.31 -0.94
CA HIS A 14 -30.03 -5.24 -0.93
C HIS A 14 -29.40 -6.18 -1.97
N THR A 15 -29.97 -7.38 -2.11
CA THR A 15 -29.55 -8.39 -3.08
C THR A 15 -30.78 -9.12 -3.61
N ASN A 16 -30.61 -10.00 -4.59
CA ASN A 16 -31.64 -10.89 -5.09
C ASN A 16 -32.12 -11.93 -4.05
N ALA A 17 -31.35 -12.14 -2.99
CA ALA A 17 -31.71 -13.04 -1.87
C ALA A 17 -32.36 -12.29 -0.69
N ASP A 18 -32.46 -10.96 -0.76
CA ASP A 18 -33.05 -10.10 0.26
C ASP A 18 -34.48 -9.70 -0.15
N ASP A 19 -35.38 -9.64 0.82
CA ASP A 19 -36.72 -9.09 0.67
C ASP A 19 -36.93 -7.99 1.71
N HIS A 20 -36.76 -6.74 1.31
CA HIS A 20 -36.86 -5.61 2.23
C HIS A 20 -38.31 -5.35 2.72
N SER A 21 -39.32 -5.93 2.10
CA SER A 21 -40.69 -5.83 2.59
C SER A 21 -40.92 -6.54 3.95
N ILE A 22 -40.00 -7.45 4.32
CA ILE A 22 -40.06 -8.14 5.60
C ILE A 22 -39.75 -7.21 6.79
N TYR A 23 -38.90 -6.19 6.57
CA TYR A 23 -38.37 -5.31 7.62
C TYR A 23 -38.59 -3.81 7.37
N ARG A 24 -39.20 -3.42 6.24
CA ARG A 24 -39.64 -2.06 5.94
C ARG A 24 -41.15 -2.04 5.76
N SER A 25 -41.82 -1.01 6.29
CA SER A 25 -43.26 -0.86 6.09
C SER A 25 -43.60 -0.45 4.65
N GLU A 26 -44.82 -0.70 4.21
CA GLU A 26 -45.32 -0.26 2.90
C GLU A 26 -45.24 1.28 2.76
N GLU A 27 -45.51 2.00 3.85
CA GLU A 27 -45.42 3.47 3.89
C GLU A 27 -44.01 3.94 3.66
N ASP A 28 -43.00 3.34 4.36
CA ASP A 28 -41.59 3.65 4.22
C ASP A 28 -41.07 3.37 2.79
N LEU A 29 -41.49 2.25 2.21
CA LEU A 29 -41.14 1.91 0.84
C LEU A 29 -41.76 2.87 -0.20
N ALA A 30 -43.01 3.28 0.02
CA ALA A 30 -43.68 4.23 -0.85
C ALA A 30 -43.07 5.63 -0.75
N GLU A 31 -42.71 6.07 0.44
CA GLU A 31 -41.99 7.35 0.67
C GLU A 31 -40.62 7.34 0.05
N ALA A 32 -39.84 6.26 0.22
CA ALA A 32 -38.55 6.06 -0.42
C ALA A 32 -38.64 6.13 -1.95
N GLN A 33 -39.63 5.47 -2.53
CA GLN A 33 -39.86 5.50 -3.99
C GLN A 33 -40.27 6.89 -4.47
N LEU A 34 -41.04 7.63 -3.71
CA LEU A 34 -41.55 8.96 -4.10
C LEU A 34 -40.46 10.03 -4.02
N HIS A 35 -39.60 9.99 -3.01
CA HIS A 35 -38.62 11.06 -2.73
C HIS A 35 -37.17 10.65 -2.94
N GLY A 36 -36.86 9.36 -2.95
CA GLY A 36 -35.50 8.83 -3.04
C GLY A 36 -35.02 8.50 -4.43
N ASP A 37 -35.90 8.48 -5.47
CA ASP A 37 -35.47 8.16 -6.83
C ASP A 37 -34.71 9.33 -7.48
N PRO A 38 -33.37 9.20 -7.69
CA PRO A 38 -32.57 10.28 -8.24
C PRO A 38 -32.93 10.61 -9.69
N ILE A 39 -33.45 9.64 -10.48
CA ILE A 39 -33.87 9.88 -11.85
C ILE A 39 -35.16 10.68 -11.88
N ALA A 40 -36.15 10.31 -11.08
CA ALA A 40 -37.40 11.05 -10.98
C ALA A 40 -37.17 12.49 -10.50
N ASN A 41 -36.33 12.68 -9.48
CA ASN A 41 -35.96 13.99 -8.97
C ASN A 41 -35.25 14.84 -10.04
N LEU A 42 -34.34 14.25 -10.84
CA LEU A 42 -33.66 14.96 -11.91
C LEU A 42 -34.65 15.36 -13.03
N GLU A 43 -35.57 14.48 -13.42
CA GLU A 43 -36.59 14.79 -14.43
C GLU A 43 -37.52 15.93 -13.99
N GLU A 44 -37.91 15.97 -12.72
CA GLU A 44 -38.68 17.08 -12.16
C GLU A 44 -37.89 18.40 -12.28
N HIS A 45 -36.62 18.41 -11.88
CA HIS A 45 -35.75 19.57 -12.03
C HIS A 45 -35.59 20.00 -13.49
N LEU A 46 -35.32 19.06 -14.40
CA LEU A 46 -35.16 19.36 -15.83
C LEU A 46 -36.45 19.94 -16.42
N THR A 47 -37.61 19.42 -16.01
CA THR A 47 -38.92 19.96 -16.43
C THR A 47 -39.11 21.38 -15.91
N ALA A 48 -38.72 21.67 -14.68
CA ALA A 48 -38.77 23.02 -14.12
C ALA A 48 -37.87 24.03 -14.87
N TYR A 49 -36.77 23.53 -15.48
CA TYR A 49 -35.88 24.32 -16.33
C TYR A 49 -36.28 24.34 -17.82
N GLY A 50 -37.45 23.81 -18.17
CA GLY A 50 -38.05 23.94 -19.51
C GLY A 50 -37.90 22.74 -20.42
N MET A 51 -37.35 21.61 -19.97
CA MET A 51 -37.35 20.38 -20.74
C MET A 51 -38.77 19.79 -20.77
N THR A 52 -39.23 19.39 -21.94
CA THR A 52 -40.56 18.83 -22.11
C THR A 52 -40.62 17.34 -21.74
N THR A 53 -41.78 16.87 -21.33
CA THR A 53 -42.01 15.43 -21.09
C THR A 53 -41.74 14.58 -22.34
N ALA A 54 -41.96 15.17 -23.55
CA ALA A 54 -41.67 14.47 -24.80
C ALA A 54 -40.17 14.24 -25.00
N GLU A 55 -39.34 15.22 -24.70
CA GLU A 55 -37.87 15.09 -24.74
C GLU A 55 -37.37 14.07 -23.75
N LEU A 56 -37.87 14.08 -22.50
CA LEU A 56 -37.55 13.09 -21.49
C LEU A 56 -37.90 11.66 -21.92
N LYS A 57 -39.06 11.46 -22.54
CA LYS A 57 -39.46 10.17 -23.10
C LYS A 57 -38.54 9.68 -24.20
N VAL A 58 -38.06 10.58 -25.08
CA VAL A 58 -37.08 10.22 -26.11
C VAL A 58 -35.77 9.75 -25.49
N ILE A 59 -35.26 10.45 -24.48
CA ILE A 59 -34.06 10.05 -23.77
C ILE A 59 -34.22 8.69 -23.09
N ARG A 60 -35.35 8.45 -22.41
CA ARG A 60 -35.63 7.15 -21.81
C ARG A 60 -35.64 6.02 -22.85
N ALA A 61 -36.33 6.21 -23.94
CA ALA A 61 -36.39 5.21 -25.02
C ALA A 61 -35.01 4.90 -25.59
N GLN A 62 -34.15 5.92 -25.78
CA GLN A 62 -32.78 5.72 -26.27
C GLN A 62 -31.94 4.92 -25.26
N VAL A 63 -32.10 5.17 -23.96
CA VAL A 63 -31.38 4.42 -22.89
C VAL A 63 -31.90 2.98 -22.84
N ASP A 64 -33.21 2.77 -22.90
CA ASP A 64 -33.83 1.43 -22.90
C ASP A 64 -33.32 0.61 -24.12
N ASP A 65 -33.23 1.21 -25.30
CA ASP A 65 -32.70 0.56 -26.49
C ASP A 65 -31.20 0.19 -26.31
N GLN A 66 -30.41 1.08 -25.71
CA GLN A 66 -29.00 0.80 -25.42
C GLN A 66 -28.82 -0.35 -24.41
N VAL A 67 -29.64 -0.38 -23.36
CA VAL A 67 -29.61 -1.45 -22.35
C VAL A 67 -30.03 -2.78 -22.99
N ALA A 68 -31.10 -2.79 -23.80
CA ALA A 68 -31.55 -3.99 -24.49
C ALA A 68 -30.49 -4.53 -25.46
N ALA A 69 -29.82 -3.64 -26.21
CA ALA A 69 -28.75 -4.04 -27.11
C ALA A 69 -27.54 -4.64 -26.35
N ALA A 70 -27.16 -4.04 -25.21
CA ALA A 70 -26.08 -4.57 -24.38
C ALA A 70 -26.44 -5.93 -23.73
N GLU A 71 -27.71 -6.11 -23.34
CA GLU A 71 -28.22 -7.40 -22.83
C GLU A 71 -28.14 -8.48 -23.92
N GLU A 72 -28.60 -8.19 -25.11
CA GLU A 72 -28.55 -9.12 -26.26
C GLU A 72 -27.11 -9.50 -26.61
N GLU A 73 -26.19 -8.54 -26.65
CA GLU A 73 -24.75 -8.78 -26.85
C GLU A 73 -24.18 -9.70 -25.76
N ALA A 74 -24.49 -9.45 -24.50
CA ALA A 74 -24.05 -10.28 -23.38
C ALA A 74 -24.63 -11.70 -23.45
N LEU A 75 -25.90 -11.85 -23.85
CA LEU A 75 -26.53 -13.16 -24.00
C LEU A 75 -25.92 -13.96 -25.17
N GLN A 76 -25.57 -13.31 -26.27
CA GLN A 76 -24.86 -13.95 -27.37
C GLN A 76 -23.45 -14.37 -27.02
N ALA A 77 -22.78 -13.63 -26.15
CA ALA A 77 -21.43 -13.94 -25.69
C ALA A 77 -21.36 -15.05 -24.61
N LYS A 78 -22.50 -15.46 -24.02
CA LYS A 78 -22.52 -16.40 -22.87
C LYS A 78 -21.85 -17.76 -23.14
N ASP A 79 -21.87 -18.24 -24.38
CA ASP A 79 -21.28 -19.51 -24.76
C ASP A 79 -19.82 -19.38 -25.24
N ALA A 80 -19.35 -18.16 -25.41
CA ALA A 80 -17.96 -17.83 -25.72
C ALA A 80 -17.17 -17.73 -24.41
N LEU A 81 -17.03 -18.84 -23.68
CA LEU A 81 -16.13 -18.88 -22.53
C LEU A 81 -14.73 -18.56 -23.04
N PRO A 82 -14.10 -17.48 -22.57
CA PRO A 82 -12.72 -17.20 -22.92
C PRO A 82 -11.86 -18.39 -22.52
N ALA A 83 -10.80 -18.65 -23.27
CA ALA A 83 -9.79 -19.60 -22.86
C ALA A 83 -9.32 -19.27 -21.43
N PHE A 84 -8.97 -20.29 -20.64
CA PHE A 84 -8.55 -20.09 -19.25
C PHE A 84 -7.49 -18.99 -19.10
N ASP A 85 -6.53 -18.94 -20.05
CA ASP A 85 -5.49 -17.89 -20.10
C ASP A 85 -6.06 -16.48 -20.37
N ALA A 86 -7.19 -16.36 -21.08
CA ALA A 86 -7.84 -15.08 -21.31
C ALA A 86 -8.70 -14.63 -20.10
N CYS A 87 -9.15 -15.57 -19.26
CA CYS A 87 -9.81 -15.26 -17.99
C CYS A 87 -8.84 -14.67 -16.96
N ILE A 88 -7.54 -14.85 -17.18
CA ILE A 88 -6.45 -14.34 -16.32
C ILE A 88 -5.87 -13.03 -16.91
N GLN A 89 -6.53 -12.38 -17.87
CA GLN A 89 -6.11 -11.05 -18.30
C GLN A 89 -6.30 -10.07 -17.14
N HIS A 90 -5.21 -9.90 -16.40
CA HIS A 90 -5.10 -8.81 -15.45
C HIS A 90 -5.04 -7.49 -16.23
N PRO A 91 -5.58 -6.38 -15.69
CA PRO A 91 -5.22 -5.05 -16.19
C PRO A 91 -3.71 -4.98 -16.30
N VAL A 92 -3.20 -4.24 -17.30
CA VAL A 92 -1.75 -4.08 -17.49
C VAL A 92 -1.10 -3.84 -16.14
N GLU A 93 -0.24 -4.77 -15.71
CA GLU A 93 0.43 -4.65 -14.42
C GLU A 93 1.15 -3.31 -14.33
N LEU A 94 0.93 -2.60 -13.24
CA LEU A 94 1.72 -1.43 -12.93
C LEU A 94 3.17 -1.89 -12.74
N THR A 95 4.04 -1.44 -13.63
CA THR A 95 5.45 -1.87 -13.64
C THR A 95 6.17 -1.43 -12.37
N HIS A 96 6.95 -2.34 -11.82
CA HIS A 96 7.92 -1.95 -10.80
C HIS A 96 9.02 -1.11 -11.43
N PRO A 97 9.45 -0.01 -10.78
CA PRO A 97 10.58 0.75 -11.25
C PRO A 97 11.83 -0.14 -11.24
N ASN A 98 12.64 -0.02 -12.26
CA ASN A 98 13.94 -0.69 -12.34
C ASN A 98 15.08 0.32 -12.20
N LYS A 99 16.29 -0.17 -12.00
CA LYS A 99 17.47 0.65 -11.83
C LYS A 99 17.77 1.56 -13.04
N GLU A 100 17.44 1.11 -14.24
CA GLU A 100 17.65 1.88 -15.48
C GLU A 100 16.75 3.11 -15.53
N THR A 101 15.53 2.99 -14.98
CA THR A 101 14.56 4.11 -14.88
C THR A 101 15.02 5.17 -13.88
N PHE A 102 15.76 4.77 -12.84
CA PHE A 102 16.25 5.71 -11.83
C PHE A 102 17.55 6.45 -12.25
N GLY A 103 18.29 5.91 -13.21
CA GLY A 103 19.48 6.55 -13.75
C GLY A 103 20.70 6.55 -12.83
N VAL A 104 20.68 5.80 -11.73
CA VAL A 104 21.75 5.79 -10.72
C VAL A 104 22.39 4.41 -10.60
N GLN A 105 23.71 4.39 -10.54
CA GLN A 105 24.49 3.18 -10.24
C GLN A 105 24.51 2.95 -8.71
N SER A 106 24.32 1.70 -8.28
CA SER A 106 24.62 1.31 -6.90
C SER A 106 26.14 1.39 -6.72
N GLY A 107 26.61 2.46 -6.13
CA GLY A 107 27.96 2.54 -5.61
C GLY A 107 27.96 2.11 -4.13
N ASP A 108 29.03 1.45 -3.70
CA ASP A 108 29.32 1.35 -2.28
C ASP A 108 29.46 2.77 -1.71
N ALA A 109 29.02 2.94 -0.47
CA ALA A 109 29.08 4.22 0.22
C ALA A 109 30.51 4.82 0.15
N THR A 110 30.64 5.96 -0.52
CA THR A 110 31.95 6.60 -0.76
C THR A 110 32.28 7.67 0.28
N ASP A 111 31.29 8.15 1.03
CA ASP A 111 31.51 9.13 2.10
C ASP A 111 31.39 8.48 3.48
N THR A 112 32.52 8.24 4.13
CA THR A 112 32.60 7.64 5.46
C THR A 112 32.41 8.64 6.59
N ASP A 113 32.40 9.95 6.31
CA ASP A 113 32.41 11.00 7.34
C ASP A 113 30.99 11.42 7.78
N ASN A 114 29.95 11.05 7.01
CA ASN A 114 28.57 11.43 7.33
C ASN A 114 27.61 10.25 7.12
N MET A 115 27.67 9.30 8.05
CA MET A 115 26.83 8.09 8.00
C MET A 115 25.46 8.35 8.65
N LEU A 116 24.38 7.90 7.98
CA LEU A 116 23.01 8.01 8.43
C LEU A 116 22.48 6.66 8.92
N ASN A 117 21.88 6.64 10.10
CA ASN A 117 21.07 5.50 10.52
C ASN A 117 19.75 5.42 9.72
N MET A 118 18.99 4.35 9.86
CA MET A 118 17.78 4.11 9.08
C MET A 118 16.77 5.25 9.18
N LYS A 119 16.53 5.78 10.38
CA LYS A 119 15.61 6.89 10.63
C LYS A 119 16.02 8.15 9.87
N ASP A 120 17.30 8.51 9.95
CA ASP A 120 17.82 9.72 9.33
C ASP A 120 17.91 9.56 7.80
N ALA A 121 18.23 8.36 7.31
CA ALA A 121 18.21 8.04 5.88
C ALA A 121 16.79 8.17 5.29
N MET A 122 15.77 7.60 5.93
CA MET A 122 14.36 7.76 5.51
C MET A 122 13.94 9.23 5.51
N ARG A 123 14.27 9.99 6.58
CA ARG A 123 13.97 11.42 6.64
C ARG A 123 14.62 12.21 5.49
N GLN A 124 15.86 11.88 5.16
CA GLN A 124 16.56 12.55 4.07
C GLN A 124 15.96 12.22 2.70
N VAL A 125 15.49 10.97 2.48
CA VAL A 125 14.74 10.60 1.27
C VAL A 125 13.45 11.40 1.17
N LEU A 126 12.64 11.46 2.24
CA LEU A 126 11.41 12.25 2.27
C LEU A 126 11.68 13.73 1.98
N LEU A 127 12.74 14.29 2.58
CA LEU A 127 13.17 15.66 2.33
C LEU A 127 13.49 15.89 0.85
N ASN A 128 14.27 15.00 0.23
CA ASN A 128 14.65 15.11 -1.16
C ASN A 128 13.42 15.09 -2.10
N HIS A 129 12.50 14.15 -1.89
CA HIS A 129 11.27 14.09 -2.68
C HIS A 129 10.35 15.31 -2.46
N LEU A 130 10.25 15.83 -1.23
CA LEU A 130 9.53 17.09 -0.96
C LEU A 130 10.16 18.29 -1.66
N LEU A 131 11.49 18.32 -1.83
CA LEU A 131 12.18 19.41 -2.53
C LEU A 131 11.94 19.39 -4.03
N VAL A 132 11.96 18.21 -4.65
CA VAL A 132 11.98 18.09 -6.11
C VAL A 132 10.57 17.89 -6.72
N ASP A 133 9.61 17.35 -5.96
CA ASP A 133 8.25 17.10 -6.46
C ASP A 133 7.19 17.81 -5.61
N PRO A 134 6.53 18.86 -6.15
CA PRO A 134 5.49 19.58 -5.43
C PRO A 134 4.23 18.75 -5.15
N ARG A 135 4.04 17.60 -5.80
CA ARG A 135 2.91 16.70 -5.57
C ARG A 135 3.05 15.89 -4.29
N VAL A 136 4.28 15.72 -3.77
CA VAL A 136 4.55 14.95 -2.56
C VAL A 136 3.94 15.64 -1.35
N THR A 137 3.11 14.91 -0.62
CA THR A 137 2.49 15.35 0.63
C THR A 137 2.60 14.25 1.68
N LEU A 138 2.85 14.63 2.93
CA LEU A 138 2.86 13.74 4.07
C LEU A 138 1.63 14.04 4.94
N TYR A 139 0.88 13.01 5.28
CA TYR A 139 -0.32 13.14 6.09
C TYR A 139 -0.43 11.99 7.09
N GLY A 140 -0.61 12.29 8.38
CA GLY A 140 -0.70 11.26 9.39
C GLY A 140 -0.65 11.80 10.81
N GLU A 141 -0.48 10.91 11.76
CA GLU A 141 -0.53 11.22 13.18
C GLU A 141 0.83 11.73 13.67
N ASP A 142 0.81 12.83 14.41
CA ASP A 142 1.96 13.37 15.15
C ASP A 142 3.21 13.67 14.30
N ILE A 143 3.06 13.88 13.00
CA ILE A 143 4.18 14.05 12.06
C ILE A 143 4.69 15.49 11.96
N GLU A 144 3.95 16.45 12.49
CA GLU A 144 4.39 17.84 12.52
C GLU A 144 5.41 18.11 13.65
N ASP A 145 6.18 19.15 13.46
CA ASP A 145 7.14 19.65 14.44
C ASP A 145 6.44 20.24 15.68
N PRO A 146 7.08 20.17 16.85
CA PRO A 146 8.45 19.70 17.12
C PRO A 146 8.58 18.18 17.26
N LYS A 147 7.48 17.42 17.26
CA LYS A 147 7.52 15.97 17.47
C LYS A 147 8.16 15.23 16.29
N GLY A 148 7.64 15.45 15.09
CA GLY A 148 8.15 14.85 13.87
C GLY A 148 8.05 13.33 13.86
N ASP A 149 6.86 12.80 14.19
CA ASP A 149 6.51 11.41 14.46
C ASP A 149 7.07 10.89 15.82
N VAL A 150 6.64 9.70 16.27
CA VAL A 150 7.08 9.11 17.55
C VAL A 150 8.59 8.85 17.56
N PHE A 151 9.20 8.54 16.43
CA PHE A 151 10.62 8.23 16.30
C PHE A 151 11.44 9.36 15.67
N GLY A 152 10.80 10.44 15.25
CA GLY A 152 11.45 11.61 14.65
C GLY A 152 11.78 11.44 13.16
N VAL A 153 11.11 10.53 12.43
CA VAL A 153 11.34 10.32 10.99
C VAL A 153 10.96 11.56 10.16
N THR A 154 9.97 12.33 10.59
CA THR A 154 9.50 13.54 9.87
C THR A 154 9.95 14.85 10.50
N ARG A 155 10.81 14.80 11.52
CA ARG A 155 11.26 16.00 12.25
C ARG A 155 11.92 17.04 11.33
N GLY A 156 11.48 18.27 11.43
CA GLY A 156 11.96 19.41 10.63
C GLY A 156 11.25 19.57 9.29
N LEU A 157 10.47 18.58 8.85
CA LEU A 157 9.84 18.61 7.53
C LEU A 157 8.62 19.54 7.48
N SER A 158 7.77 19.57 8.52
CA SER A 158 6.58 20.42 8.53
C SER A 158 6.94 21.92 8.62
N THR A 159 7.98 22.26 9.38
CA THR A 159 8.53 23.61 9.44
C THR A 159 9.04 24.08 8.07
N ARG A 160 9.67 23.19 7.31
CA ARG A 160 10.21 23.50 5.99
C ARG A 160 9.16 23.48 4.88
N PHE A 161 8.14 22.63 4.99
CA PHE A 161 7.08 22.45 3.99
C PHE A 161 5.68 22.59 4.59
N PRO A 162 5.33 23.80 5.07
CA PRO A 162 4.01 24.02 5.65
C PRO A 162 2.91 23.73 4.64
N GLY A 163 1.84 23.05 5.08
CA GLY A 163 0.71 22.64 4.23
C GLY A 163 0.98 21.43 3.33
N ARG A 164 2.21 20.87 3.33
CA ARG A 164 2.53 19.62 2.64
C ARG A 164 2.88 18.48 3.61
N VAL A 165 3.28 18.81 4.82
CA VAL A 165 3.48 17.86 5.92
C VAL A 165 2.49 18.27 7.01
N MET A 166 1.48 17.44 7.27
CA MET A 166 0.31 17.83 8.07
C MET A 166 -0.11 16.72 9.00
N ASN A 167 -0.42 17.08 10.23
CA ASN A 167 -1.10 16.20 11.16
C ASN A 167 -2.53 15.88 10.71
N SER A 168 -2.95 14.67 10.98
CA SER A 168 -4.34 14.24 10.94
C SER A 168 -4.92 14.13 12.35
N PRO A 169 -6.24 14.14 12.51
CA PRO A 169 -6.87 13.52 13.68
C PRO A 169 -6.49 12.04 13.79
N LEU A 170 -6.61 11.47 14.99
CA LEU A 170 -6.40 10.03 15.25
C LEU A 170 -7.52 9.22 14.59
N SER A 171 -7.32 8.87 13.34
CA SER A 171 -8.25 8.07 12.54
C SER A 171 -7.53 7.48 11.35
N GLU A 172 -6.99 6.28 11.50
CA GLU A 172 -6.17 5.62 10.49
C GLU A 172 -6.96 5.35 9.20
N SER A 173 -8.24 5.02 9.32
CA SER A 173 -9.14 4.86 8.16
C SER A 173 -9.28 6.17 7.37
N THR A 174 -9.34 7.32 8.04
CA THR A 174 -9.37 8.64 7.40
C THR A 174 -8.02 8.98 6.77
N ILE A 175 -6.92 8.65 7.42
CA ILE A 175 -5.56 8.88 6.88
C ILE A 175 -5.39 8.14 5.55
N ILE A 176 -5.70 6.85 5.52
CA ILE A 176 -5.59 6.04 4.31
C ILE A 176 -6.61 6.47 3.25
N GLY A 177 -7.89 6.62 3.61
CA GLY A 177 -8.94 7.04 2.67
C GLY A 177 -8.66 8.41 2.03
N SER A 178 -8.20 9.38 2.83
CA SER A 178 -7.80 10.70 2.32
C SER A 178 -6.57 10.62 1.40
N SER A 179 -5.62 9.74 1.71
CA SER A 179 -4.43 9.53 0.89
C SER A 179 -4.80 8.89 -0.47
N ILE A 180 -5.75 7.96 -0.50
CA ILE A 180 -6.29 7.43 -1.75
C ILE A 180 -6.89 8.56 -2.60
N GLY A 181 -7.76 9.39 -2.01
CA GLY A 181 -8.36 10.52 -2.73
C GLY A 181 -7.33 11.54 -3.23
N ARG A 182 -6.29 11.82 -2.44
CA ARG A 182 -5.16 12.69 -2.85
C ARG A 182 -4.41 12.09 -4.03
N ALA A 183 -4.12 10.79 -4.02
CA ALA A 183 -3.46 10.11 -5.13
C ALA A 183 -4.29 10.18 -6.41
N LEU A 184 -5.60 9.94 -6.33
CA LEU A 184 -6.52 10.05 -7.48
C LEU A 184 -6.60 11.47 -8.06
N THR A 185 -6.31 12.50 -7.28
CA THR A 185 -6.21 13.89 -7.74
C THR A 185 -4.82 14.29 -8.24
N GLY A 186 -3.92 13.34 -8.39
CA GLY A 186 -2.57 13.53 -8.94
C GLY A 186 -1.50 13.92 -7.92
N GLN A 187 -1.80 13.91 -6.62
CA GLN A 187 -0.78 14.06 -5.58
C GLN A 187 0.01 12.76 -5.41
N ARG A 188 1.14 12.87 -4.72
CA ARG A 188 2.00 11.75 -4.31
C ARG A 188 2.00 11.65 -2.78
N PRO A 189 0.96 11.04 -2.19
CA PRO A 189 0.80 11.02 -0.75
C PRO A 189 1.68 9.96 -0.07
N VAL A 190 2.27 10.35 1.05
CA VAL A 190 2.85 9.45 2.04
C VAL A 190 1.96 9.51 3.28
N ALA A 191 1.31 8.39 3.59
CA ALA A 191 0.45 8.24 4.77
C ALA A 191 1.28 7.69 5.94
N PHE A 192 1.23 8.33 7.09
CA PHE A 192 1.92 7.87 8.30
C PHE A 192 0.92 7.32 9.30
N LEU A 193 1.12 6.05 9.69
CA LEU A 193 0.50 5.41 10.83
C LEU A 193 1.57 5.17 11.90
N GLN A 194 1.24 5.42 13.15
CA GLN A 194 2.25 5.41 14.22
C GLN A 194 2.82 4.00 14.49
N PHE A 195 1.96 2.99 14.50
CA PHE A 195 2.34 1.59 14.74
C PHE A 195 1.52 0.63 13.87
N ALA A 196 2.14 -0.47 13.46
CA ALA A 196 1.47 -1.53 12.72
C ALA A 196 0.25 -2.10 13.47
N ASP A 197 0.27 -2.02 14.79
CA ASP A 197 -0.82 -2.42 15.69
C ASP A 197 -2.13 -1.68 15.42
N PHE A 198 -2.09 -0.44 14.92
CA PHE A 198 -3.27 0.37 14.63
C PHE A 198 -3.74 0.26 13.18
N MET A 199 -2.97 -0.36 12.31
CA MET A 199 -3.32 -0.55 10.91
C MET A 199 -4.63 -1.34 10.69
N PRO A 200 -5.03 -2.31 11.56
CA PRO A 200 -6.32 -2.97 11.44
C PRO A 200 -7.53 -2.03 11.42
N THR A 201 -7.44 -0.83 12.04
CA THR A 201 -8.52 0.18 11.99
C THR A 201 -8.73 0.78 10.60
N ALA A 202 -7.72 0.69 9.72
CA ALA A 202 -7.75 1.13 8.33
C ALA A 202 -7.78 -0.03 7.32
N TYR A 203 -7.97 -1.27 7.79
CA TYR A 203 -7.83 -2.45 6.93
C TYR A 203 -8.78 -2.44 5.74
N ASN A 204 -10.00 -1.97 5.91
CA ASN A 204 -10.95 -1.85 4.79
C ASN A 204 -10.40 -0.93 3.69
N GLN A 205 -9.84 0.23 4.04
CA GLN A 205 -9.28 1.18 3.09
C GLN A 205 -8.04 0.61 2.39
N ILE A 206 -7.25 -0.20 3.09
CA ILE A 206 -6.05 -0.84 2.53
C ILE A 206 -6.45 -2.02 1.62
N ALA A 207 -7.20 -2.98 2.14
CA ALA A 207 -7.47 -4.25 1.47
C ALA A 207 -8.57 -4.13 0.39
N ASN A 208 -9.68 -3.44 0.68
CA ASN A 208 -10.82 -3.39 -0.21
C ASN A 208 -10.77 -2.20 -1.17
N GLU A 209 -10.19 -1.07 -0.76
CA GLU A 209 -10.15 0.11 -1.61
C GLU A 209 -8.80 0.24 -2.33
N LEU A 210 -7.70 0.37 -1.60
CA LEU A 210 -6.38 0.65 -2.18
C LEU A 210 -5.85 -0.53 -3.01
N ALA A 211 -5.86 -1.73 -2.42
CA ALA A 211 -5.31 -2.92 -3.06
C ALA A 211 -6.05 -3.33 -4.34
N THR A 212 -7.38 -3.21 -4.35
CA THR A 212 -8.20 -3.68 -5.46
C THR A 212 -8.49 -2.62 -6.52
N MET A 213 -8.16 -1.35 -6.27
CA MET A 213 -8.57 -0.22 -7.10
C MET A 213 -8.17 -0.36 -8.57
N HIS A 214 -6.92 -0.71 -8.82
CA HIS A 214 -6.41 -0.88 -10.19
C HIS A 214 -7.16 -2.01 -10.93
N TRP A 215 -7.35 -3.13 -10.26
CA TRP A 215 -8.08 -4.27 -10.84
C TRP A 215 -9.56 -3.97 -11.04
N ARG A 216 -10.26 -3.40 -10.05
CA ARG A 216 -11.69 -3.06 -10.15
C ARG A 216 -12.01 -2.03 -11.23
N SER A 217 -11.05 -1.15 -11.53
CA SER A 217 -11.21 -0.13 -12.56
C SER A 217 -10.70 -0.55 -13.93
N ASP A 218 -10.40 -1.83 -14.13
CA ASP A 218 -9.79 -2.34 -15.38
C ASP A 218 -8.54 -1.54 -15.80
N GLY A 219 -7.67 -1.26 -14.83
CA GLY A 219 -6.42 -0.53 -15.03
C GLY A 219 -6.55 0.99 -15.21
N GLN A 220 -7.76 1.54 -15.15
CA GLN A 220 -7.99 2.97 -15.41
C GLN A 220 -7.53 3.86 -14.23
N TRP A 221 -7.57 3.34 -13.02
CA TRP A 221 -7.19 4.08 -11.81
C TRP A 221 -5.99 3.45 -11.12
N SER A 222 -5.11 4.30 -10.66
CA SER A 222 -3.97 3.93 -9.82
C SER A 222 -3.87 4.93 -8.67
N ALA A 223 -3.60 4.44 -7.49
CA ALA A 223 -3.42 5.25 -6.30
C ALA A 223 -2.07 4.92 -5.65
N PRO A 224 -0.97 5.52 -6.13
CA PRO A 224 0.38 5.21 -5.66
C PRO A 224 0.65 5.84 -4.28
N VAL A 225 -0.07 5.38 -3.27
CA VAL A 225 0.10 5.78 -1.87
C VAL A 225 1.27 5.02 -1.27
N ILE A 226 2.13 5.72 -0.53
CA ILE A 226 3.14 5.09 0.32
C ILE A 226 2.62 5.14 1.76
N ILE A 227 2.41 3.99 2.39
CA ILE A 227 2.00 3.89 3.79
C ILE A 227 3.25 3.58 4.61
N MET A 228 3.71 4.53 5.40
CA MET A 228 4.86 4.35 6.30
C MET A 228 4.36 4.03 7.70
N VAL A 229 4.86 2.95 8.29
CA VAL A 229 4.41 2.51 9.61
C VAL A 229 5.52 1.79 10.38
N ALA A 230 5.72 2.17 11.65
CA ALA A 230 6.66 1.51 12.55
C ALA A 230 6.12 0.14 12.98
N CYS A 231 6.98 -0.88 13.04
CA CYS A 231 6.58 -2.24 13.38
C CYS A 231 7.56 -2.93 14.35
N GLY A 232 7.13 -4.08 14.87
CA GLY A 232 7.92 -4.95 15.74
C GLY A 232 8.13 -4.45 17.19
N GLY A 233 8.57 -5.33 18.05
CA GLY A 233 8.99 -5.00 19.42
C GLY A 233 10.37 -4.35 19.44
N TYR A 234 10.68 -3.50 20.44
CA TYR A 234 12.01 -2.93 20.61
C TYR A 234 12.43 -2.80 22.09
N ARG A 235 11.51 -3.02 23.01
CA ARG A 235 11.77 -3.06 24.47
C ARG A 235 10.64 -3.81 25.19
N PRO A 236 10.88 -4.31 26.40
CA PRO A 236 9.82 -4.88 27.25
C PRO A 236 8.72 -3.85 27.59
N GLY A 237 7.51 -4.34 27.86
CA GLY A 237 6.40 -3.54 28.37
C GLY A 237 5.56 -2.79 27.33
N LEU A 238 5.75 -3.07 26.03
CA LEU A 238 4.95 -2.45 24.98
C LEU A 238 3.53 -2.99 24.89
N GLY A 239 3.31 -4.24 25.33
CA GLY A 239 2.02 -4.93 25.23
C GLY A 239 1.58 -5.20 23.79
N PRO A 240 0.32 -5.63 23.59
CA PRO A 240 -0.18 -6.07 22.28
C PRO A 240 -0.47 -4.94 21.29
N TYR A 241 -0.37 -3.66 21.71
CA TYR A 241 -0.75 -2.50 20.87
C TYR A 241 0.44 -1.68 20.39
N HIS A 242 1.68 -2.11 20.66
CA HIS A 242 2.88 -1.37 20.25
C HIS A 242 4.04 -2.29 19.86
N ALA A 243 3.76 -3.56 19.50
CA ALA A 243 4.80 -4.54 19.24
C ALA A 243 4.53 -5.45 18.04
N GLN A 244 3.40 -5.31 17.37
CA GLN A 244 3.02 -6.15 16.23
C GLN A 244 3.77 -5.74 14.97
N THR A 245 3.89 -6.68 14.02
CA THR A 245 4.41 -6.44 12.67
C THR A 245 3.30 -6.44 11.62
N ASN A 246 2.33 -7.36 11.74
CA ASN A 246 1.15 -7.49 10.88
C ASN A 246 1.46 -7.62 9.37
N GLU A 247 2.68 -7.99 8.99
CA GLU A 247 3.08 -8.12 7.59
C GLU A 247 2.33 -9.23 6.86
N SER A 248 1.94 -10.30 7.56
CA SER A 248 1.19 -11.42 7.00
C SER A 248 -0.20 -10.99 6.49
N VAL A 249 -0.88 -10.11 7.23
CA VAL A 249 -2.19 -9.56 6.87
C VAL A 249 -2.09 -8.71 5.60
N LEU A 250 -1.00 -7.97 5.45
CA LEU A 250 -0.75 -7.12 4.29
C LEU A 250 -0.32 -7.93 3.06
N ALA A 251 0.55 -8.91 3.26
CA ALA A 251 1.01 -9.79 2.19
C ALA A 251 -0.14 -10.62 1.58
N HIS A 252 -1.26 -10.77 2.33
CA HIS A 252 -2.48 -11.40 1.84
C HIS A 252 -3.27 -10.50 0.85
N CYS A 253 -2.99 -9.20 0.79
CA CYS A 253 -3.70 -8.25 -0.06
C CYS A 253 -3.02 -8.13 -1.43
N PRO A 254 -3.54 -8.76 -2.51
CA PRO A 254 -2.98 -8.57 -3.84
C PRO A 254 -3.18 -7.12 -4.30
N GLY A 255 -2.20 -6.58 -5.04
CA GLY A 255 -2.26 -5.23 -5.59
C GLY A 255 -1.52 -4.17 -4.79
N ILE A 256 -0.98 -4.51 -3.61
CA ILE A 256 -0.06 -3.65 -2.86
C ILE A 256 1.31 -4.32 -2.71
N ASP A 257 2.34 -3.49 -2.64
CA ASP A 257 3.68 -3.95 -2.33
C ASP A 257 3.95 -3.80 -0.83
N VAL A 258 4.60 -4.78 -0.22
CA VAL A 258 4.93 -4.78 1.21
C VAL A 258 6.44 -4.93 1.35
N VAL A 259 7.09 -3.94 1.93
CA VAL A 259 8.54 -3.92 2.12
C VAL A 259 8.93 -3.71 3.58
N MET A 260 10.02 -4.33 3.99
CA MET A 260 10.58 -4.19 5.34
C MET A 260 12.11 -4.22 5.28
N PRO A 261 12.78 -3.07 5.27
CA PRO A 261 14.23 -2.99 5.21
C PRO A 261 14.92 -3.49 6.49
N SER A 262 16.11 -4.04 6.34
CA SER A 262 16.98 -4.46 7.45
C SER A 262 18.14 -3.50 7.72
N SER A 263 18.41 -2.56 6.80
CA SER A 263 19.53 -1.59 6.87
C SER A 263 19.10 -0.21 6.42
N ALA A 264 19.90 0.81 6.75
CA ALA A 264 19.64 2.18 6.31
C ALA A 264 19.71 2.34 4.80
N HIS A 265 20.64 1.62 4.12
CA HIS A 265 20.73 1.60 2.66
C HIS A 265 19.48 1.02 2.01
N ASP A 266 19.01 -0.13 2.50
CA ASP A 266 17.79 -0.75 1.97
C ASP A 266 16.57 0.13 2.23
N ALA A 267 16.51 0.80 3.40
CA ALA A 267 15.41 1.71 3.70
C ALA A 267 15.36 2.90 2.74
N ALA A 268 16.50 3.54 2.47
CA ALA A 268 16.57 4.63 1.50
C ALA A 268 16.24 4.14 0.08
N GLY A 269 16.85 3.03 -0.34
CA GLY A 269 16.70 2.51 -1.71
C GLY A 269 15.28 2.01 -2.00
N LEU A 270 14.65 1.30 -1.06
CA LEU A 270 13.25 0.85 -1.18
C LEU A 270 12.26 2.03 -1.17
N LEU A 271 12.51 3.04 -0.33
CA LEU A 271 11.64 4.21 -0.28
C LEU A 271 11.73 5.03 -1.58
N ASN A 272 12.93 5.19 -2.15
CA ASN A 272 13.11 5.79 -3.47
C ASN A 272 12.37 4.98 -4.56
N ALA A 273 12.48 3.65 -4.53
CA ALA A 273 11.75 2.79 -5.47
C ALA A 273 10.22 2.94 -5.30
N ALA A 274 9.73 3.01 -4.06
CA ALA A 274 8.32 3.24 -3.78
C ALA A 274 7.84 4.58 -4.35
N PHE A 275 8.62 5.66 -4.25
CA PHE A 275 8.28 6.96 -4.87
C PHE A 275 8.21 6.91 -6.40
N LEU A 276 8.94 6.03 -7.05
CA LEU A 276 8.88 5.87 -8.51
C LEU A 276 7.79 4.90 -8.96
N SER A 277 7.37 4.00 -8.08
CA SER A 277 6.32 3.02 -8.38
C SER A 277 4.97 3.69 -8.60
N GLN A 278 4.17 3.16 -9.51
CA GLN A 278 2.74 3.49 -9.64
C GLN A 278 1.85 2.60 -8.77
N ARG A 279 2.44 1.63 -8.09
CA ARG A 279 1.74 0.72 -7.18
C ARG A 279 1.71 1.31 -5.77
N PRO A 280 0.65 1.06 -5.00
CA PRO A 280 0.66 1.38 -3.57
C PRO A 280 1.69 0.51 -2.84
N THR A 281 2.38 1.10 -1.88
CA THR A 281 3.44 0.43 -1.12
C THR A 281 3.21 0.61 0.38
N VAL A 282 3.20 -0.49 1.14
CA VAL A 282 3.30 -0.45 2.61
C VAL A 282 4.77 -0.61 2.99
N PHE A 283 5.31 0.41 3.60
CA PHE A 283 6.68 0.51 4.05
C PHE A 283 6.75 0.30 5.56
N LEU A 284 7.01 -0.95 5.97
CA LEU A 284 7.18 -1.34 7.36
C LEU A 284 8.62 -1.04 7.79
N TYR A 285 8.82 -0.22 8.84
CA TYR A 285 10.17 0.03 9.35
C TYR A 285 10.31 -0.50 10.78
N PRO A 286 11.19 -1.51 10.99
CA PRO A 286 11.38 -2.11 12.31
C PRO A 286 11.99 -1.13 13.30
N LYS A 287 11.37 -0.97 14.46
CA LYS A 287 11.80 -0.02 15.50
C LYS A 287 13.21 -0.30 16.01
N THR A 288 13.62 -1.57 16.04
CA THR A 288 14.97 -1.97 16.45
C THR A 288 16.05 -1.55 15.46
N CYS A 289 15.73 -1.38 14.19
CA CYS A 289 16.69 -1.01 13.15
C CYS A 289 16.88 0.50 12.99
N LEU A 290 16.00 1.33 13.58
CA LEU A 290 15.96 2.77 13.36
C LEU A 290 17.24 3.52 13.72
N ASN A 291 17.90 3.10 14.80
CA ASN A 291 19.09 3.75 15.33
C ASN A 291 20.35 2.85 15.26
N ASP A 292 20.31 1.78 14.47
CA ASP A 292 21.43 0.87 14.29
C ASP A 292 22.54 1.57 13.49
N SER A 293 23.65 1.84 14.16
CA SER A 293 24.83 2.47 13.55
C SER A 293 25.67 1.49 12.73
N ASP A 294 25.58 0.19 13.02
CA ASP A 294 26.38 -0.82 12.32
C ASP A 294 25.82 -1.08 10.92
N LYS A 295 24.54 -0.74 10.69
CA LYS A 295 23.85 -0.83 9.41
C LYS A 295 23.53 0.54 8.82
N ALA A 296 24.32 1.56 9.16
CA ALA A 296 24.22 2.91 8.63
C ALA A 296 24.61 2.98 7.13
N THR A 297 24.21 4.05 6.48
CA THR A 297 24.52 4.31 5.05
C THR A 297 25.07 5.71 4.83
N SER A 298 25.66 5.96 3.66
CA SER A 298 26.13 7.30 3.29
C SER A 298 24.99 8.30 3.17
N ALA A 299 25.30 9.58 3.24
CA ALA A 299 24.34 10.68 3.09
C ALA A 299 23.76 10.82 1.67
N ASP A 300 24.35 10.14 0.67
CA ASP A 300 23.91 10.16 -0.73
C ASP A 300 22.64 9.31 -0.97
N VAL A 301 21.71 9.35 -0.04
CA VAL A 301 20.49 8.52 -0.06
C VAL A 301 19.64 8.75 -1.31
N HIS A 302 19.77 9.91 -1.97
CA HIS A 302 19.07 10.20 -3.23
C HIS A 302 19.59 9.38 -4.42
N GLU A 303 20.77 8.79 -4.30
CA GLU A 303 21.38 7.90 -5.30
C GLU A 303 21.12 6.43 -5.00
N GLN A 304 20.60 6.10 -3.81
CA GLN A 304 20.36 4.72 -3.41
C GLN A 304 19.05 4.22 -3.99
N PHE A 305 19.09 3.06 -4.62
CA PHE A 305 17.93 2.43 -5.22
C PHE A 305 17.96 0.92 -5.01
N VAL A 306 16.87 0.40 -4.46
CA VAL A 306 16.65 -1.04 -4.28
C VAL A 306 15.34 -1.41 -4.99
N PRO A 307 15.40 -2.25 -6.04
CA PRO A 307 14.18 -2.66 -6.74
C PRO A 307 13.23 -3.40 -5.82
N LEU A 308 11.92 -3.10 -5.93
CA LEU A 308 10.88 -3.84 -5.23
C LEU A 308 10.84 -5.29 -5.76
N GLY A 309 10.63 -6.24 -4.87
CA GLY A 309 10.59 -7.67 -5.22
C GLY A 309 11.96 -8.34 -5.44
N VAL A 310 13.07 -7.65 -5.16
CA VAL A 310 14.42 -8.19 -5.31
C VAL A 310 15.07 -8.38 -3.94
N ALA A 311 15.38 -9.62 -3.57
CA ALA A 311 16.07 -9.95 -2.33
C ALA A 311 17.60 -9.76 -2.44
N ARG A 312 18.28 -9.78 -1.30
CA ARG A 312 19.73 -9.71 -1.21
C ARG A 312 20.28 -10.97 -0.55
N LYS A 313 21.25 -11.60 -1.21
CA LYS A 313 22.03 -12.67 -0.57
C LYS A 313 23.14 -12.02 0.25
N ILE A 314 23.10 -12.23 1.58
CA ILE A 314 24.10 -11.70 2.53
C ILE A 314 25.28 -12.63 2.64
N GLN A 315 25.02 -13.93 2.74
CA GLN A 315 26.02 -14.97 2.90
C GLN A 315 25.71 -16.15 1.98
N SER A 316 26.76 -16.84 1.52
CA SER A 316 26.64 -18.07 0.72
C SER A 316 27.10 -19.28 1.51
N GLY A 317 26.29 -20.32 1.55
CA GLY A 317 26.56 -21.63 2.12
C GLY A 317 25.88 -22.74 1.33
N HIS A 318 25.89 -23.97 1.81
CA HIS A 318 25.37 -25.13 1.06
C HIS A 318 24.56 -26.12 1.89
N ASP A 319 24.44 -25.92 3.22
CA ASP A 319 23.77 -26.87 4.11
C ASP A 319 22.36 -26.41 4.50
N LEU A 320 22.11 -25.11 4.60
CA LEU A 320 20.87 -24.53 5.08
C LEU A 320 20.64 -23.14 4.46
N THR A 321 19.41 -22.86 4.06
CA THR A 321 18.96 -21.52 3.69
C THR A 321 18.23 -20.87 4.86
N LEU A 322 18.69 -19.69 5.31
CA LEU A 322 18.01 -18.81 6.24
C LEU A 322 17.42 -17.64 5.47
N VAL A 323 16.12 -17.39 5.65
CA VAL A 323 15.44 -16.25 5.03
C VAL A 323 14.84 -15.39 6.13
N GLY A 324 15.12 -14.10 6.09
CA GLY A 324 14.57 -13.12 7.01
C GLY A 324 14.29 -11.79 6.33
N TRP A 325 13.70 -10.87 7.06
CA TRP A 325 13.48 -9.48 6.66
C TRP A 325 13.49 -8.56 7.88
N GLY A 326 13.75 -7.28 7.67
CA GLY A 326 13.78 -6.32 8.77
C GLY A 326 14.78 -6.72 9.87
N ASN A 327 14.33 -6.68 11.11
CA ASN A 327 15.16 -6.99 12.29
C ASN A 327 15.59 -8.47 12.38
N THR A 328 14.85 -9.40 11.76
CA THR A 328 15.18 -10.83 11.83
C THR A 328 16.40 -11.20 11.00
N VAL A 329 16.82 -10.33 10.08
CA VAL A 329 18.06 -10.53 9.31
C VAL A 329 19.29 -10.59 10.24
N SER A 330 19.36 -9.73 11.26
CA SER A 330 20.45 -9.77 12.25
C SER A 330 20.43 -11.06 13.08
N ILE A 331 19.24 -11.63 13.32
CA ILE A 331 19.10 -12.93 13.98
C ILE A 331 19.65 -14.05 13.06
N CYS A 332 19.37 -13.99 11.77
CA CYS A 332 19.92 -14.93 10.79
C CYS A 332 21.45 -14.86 10.74
N GLU A 333 22.04 -13.66 10.74
CA GLU A 333 23.51 -13.44 10.73
C GLU A 333 24.17 -14.02 12.00
N GLN A 334 23.59 -13.75 13.18
CA GLN A 334 24.09 -14.31 14.46
C GLN A 334 23.95 -15.83 14.51
N THR A 335 22.83 -16.36 14.02
CA THR A 335 22.59 -17.81 13.95
C THR A 335 23.57 -18.48 13.01
N ALA A 336 23.85 -17.89 11.84
CA ALA A 336 24.81 -18.40 10.88
C ALA A 336 26.22 -18.50 11.47
N THR A 337 26.65 -17.50 12.23
CA THR A 337 27.94 -17.50 12.94
C THR A 337 28.03 -18.68 13.93
N ALA A 338 26.96 -18.97 14.66
CA ALA A 338 26.91 -20.12 15.59
C ALA A 338 26.89 -21.47 14.85
N LEU A 339 26.18 -21.55 13.71
CA LEU A 339 26.09 -22.75 12.90
C LEU A 339 27.43 -23.07 12.18
N GLU A 340 28.17 -22.06 11.77
CA GLU A 340 29.49 -22.23 11.17
C GLU A 340 30.49 -22.88 12.15
N GLN A 341 30.41 -22.53 13.43
CA GLN A 341 31.20 -23.19 14.49
C GLN A 341 30.85 -24.69 14.65
N ALA A 342 29.63 -25.08 14.28
CA ALA A 342 29.17 -26.46 14.23
C ALA A 342 29.42 -27.14 12.87
N GLY A 343 30.11 -26.47 11.93
CA GLY A 343 30.42 -26.98 10.59
C GLY A 343 29.25 -26.94 9.61
N ILE A 344 28.24 -26.09 9.87
CA ILE A 344 27.06 -25.92 9.00
C ILE A 344 27.19 -24.59 8.24
N ALA A 345 27.31 -24.66 6.92
CA ALA A 345 27.42 -23.50 6.05
C ALA A 345 26.04 -23.02 5.57
N THR A 346 25.69 -21.77 5.86
CA THR A 346 24.36 -21.21 5.59
C THR A 346 24.34 -20.24 4.43
N ASP A 347 23.32 -20.33 3.55
CA ASP A 347 22.88 -19.20 2.72
C ASP A 347 22.01 -18.30 3.59
N ILE A 348 22.26 -16.98 3.59
CA ILE A 348 21.41 -15.98 4.24
C ILE A 348 20.79 -15.08 3.17
N ILE A 349 19.48 -14.98 3.16
CA ILE A 349 18.72 -14.15 2.23
C ILE A 349 17.89 -13.14 3.03
N ASP A 350 18.14 -11.86 2.77
CA ASP A 350 17.32 -10.75 3.19
C ASP A 350 16.27 -10.47 2.11
N LEU A 351 15.00 -10.73 2.40
CA LEU A 351 13.92 -10.55 1.43
C LEU A 351 13.71 -9.09 1.05
N ARG A 352 13.83 -8.15 1.97
CA ARG A 352 13.56 -6.72 1.80
C ARG A 352 12.15 -6.41 1.32
N SER A 353 11.61 -7.16 0.37
CA SER A 353 10.22 -7.13 -0.10
C SER A 353 9.52 -8.43 0.26
N ILE A 354 8.44 -8.32 1.05
CA ILE A 354 7.64 -9.46 1.51
C ILE A 354 6.59 -9.83 0.44
N SER A 355 6.03 -8.80 -0.21
CA SER A 355 5.12 -8.95 -1.35
C SER A 355 5.40 -7.81 -2.36
N PRO A 356 5.77 -8.14 -3.61
CA PRO A 356 6.19 -9.45 -4.09
C PRO A 356 7.53 -9.88 -3.47
N TRP A 357 7.74 -11.17 -3.30
CA TRP A 357 9.02 -11.70 -2.81
C TRP A 357 9.85 -12.32 -3.95
N ASP A 358 11.18 -12.34 -3.80
CA ASP A 358 12.11 -12.89 -4.79
C ASP A 358 12.10 -14.42 -4.79
N GLN A 359 11.08 -15.00 -5.44
CA GLN A 359 10.94 -16.45 -5.57
C GLN A 359 12.17 -17.11 -6.20
N LYS A 360 12.73 -16.46 -7.22
CA LYS A 360 13.85 -17.03 -7.96
C LYS A 360 15.09 -17.20 -7.08
N LEU A 361 15.44 -16.19 -6.29
CA LEU A 361 16.60 -16.26 -5.41
C LEU A 361 16.39 -17.27 -4.29
N VAL A 362 15.22 -17.24 -3.64
CA VAL A 362 14.91 -18.16 -2.53
C VAL A 362 14.88 -19.62 -3.01
N LEU A 363 14.12 -19.91 -4.07
CA LEU A 363 14.00 -21.27 -4.58
C LEU A 363 15.35 -21.82 -5.07
N SER A 364 16.16 -21.02 -5.77
CA SER A 364 17.50 -21.46 -6.19
C SER A 364 18.43 -21.76 -5.01
N SER A 365 18.28 -21.05 -3.91
CA SER A 365 19.01 -21.33 -2.68
C SER A 365 18.54 -22.63 -2.02
N VAL A 366 17.22 -22.83 -1.94
CA VAL A 366 16.64 -24.04 -1.36
C VAL A 366 16.96 -25.29 -2.19
N GLU A 367 16.95 -25.18 -3.53
CA GLU A 367 17.39 -26.28 -4.41
C GLU A 367 18.83 -26.71 -4.11
N LYS A 368 19.73 -25.77 -3.80
CA LYS A 368 21.11 -26.03 -3.44
C LYS A 368 21.27 -26.64 -2.05
N THR A 369 20.56 -26.09 -1.05
CA THR A 369 20.75 -26.45 0.37
C THR A 369 19.81 -27.56 0.86
N ALA A 370 18.74 -27.82 0.14
CA ALA A 370 17.64 -28.76 0.49
C ALA A 370 16.99 -28.52 1.86
N ARG A 371 17.25 -27.37 2.49
CA ARG A 371 16.72 -27.01 3.82
C ARG A 371 16.43 -25.52 3.88
N LEU A 372 15.28 -25.16 4.44
CA LEU A 372 14.83 -23.78 4.59
C LEU A 372 14.35 -23.51 6.01
N ILE A 373 14.80 -22.41 6.58
CA ILE A 373 14.21 -21.80 7.78
C ILE A 373 13.84 -20.35 7.42
N VAL A 374 12.58 -20.01 7.64
CA VAL A 374 12.10 -18.62 7.53
C VAL A 374 12.01 -18.05 8.94
N VAL A 375 12.65 -16.90 9.15
CA VAL A 375 12.73 -16.25 10.45
C VAL A 375 11.97 -14.92 10.39
N HIS A 376 10.91 -14.81 11.14
CA HIS A 376 10.11 -13.59 11.21
C HIS A 376 9.64 -13.30 12.65
N GLU A 377 9.26 -12.07 12.91
CA GLU A 377 8.73 -11.62 14.20
C GLU A 377 7.20 -11.55 14.11
N ASP A 378 6.51 -12.62 14.49
CA ASP A 378 5.05 -12.67 14.52
C ASP A 378 4.58 -13.62 15.63
N ASN A 379 3.28 -13.68 15.85
CA ASN A 379 2.68 -14.54 16.85
C ASN A 379 2.83 -16.02 16.46
N GLN A 380 3.14 -16.84 17.45
CA GLN A 380 3.14 -18.29 17.31
C GLN A 380 1.71 -18.81 17.56
N THR A 381 0.91 -18.98 16.54
CA THR A 381 -0.46 -19.54 16.60
C THR A 381 -0.66 -20.60 15.55
#